data_c4f7bba51041bd0f6700c575ff737dbe
#
_entry.id   c4f7bba51041bd0f6700c575ff737dbe
#
_cell.length_a   1.000
_cell.length_b   1.000
_cell.length_c   1.000
_cell.angle_alpha   90.00
_cell.angle_beta   90.00
_cell.angle_gamma   90.00
#
_symmetry.space_group_name_H-M   'P 1'
#
loop_
_entity.id
_entity.type
_entity.pdbx_description
1 polymer ?
#
loop_
_entity_poly.entity_id
_entity_poly.type
_entity_poly.pdbx_seq_one_letter_code
_entity_poly.pdbx_strand_id
1 'polypeptide(L)'
;MKKFSKAVSALMASVMAASMLAGCTDAASTETPDTQAQAQGTESSANGGATFKIGAIGPLTGAAAVYGNAVCNAAELAVEEINAAGGINGYQVEYSKEDDELNAEKSVNAYNTLKDWGMQILVGSTTSACSIAVSENTKADNMFQLTPSGSAEECVKYDNVFRVCFSDPNQGIASAQYISDHNLATKVGIIYDNSDVYSNGIYQKFKEEAAGKNFEIVSEEAFTADNATDFSVQLQKAKDAGADLVFLPIYYQAASLILTQANTMGYSPVFFGVDGMDGILSVENFDTKLAEGVMLLTPFAADAKDDLTVNFVKKYQEKYGEVPNQFAADAYDAVYIIKQALEAKSATPDMSTSDICEAVKAAMTEIEASGLTSAKMTWDASGEPNKEPKAVVIKEGAYVSAE
;
A
#
# COMPACT_ATOMS: atom_id res chain seq x y z
N MET A 1 -6.96 -40.65 -39.01
CA MET A 1 -7.66 -40.60 -40.34
C MET A 1 -8.38 -39.27 -40.45
N LYS A 2 -8.13 -38.57 -41.57
CA LYS A 2 -8.78 -37.38 -42.17
C LYS A 2 -8.63 -36.06 -41.36
N LYS A 3 -7.77 -35.12 -41.69
CA LYS A 3 -7.39 -34.35 -42.90
C LYS A 3 -8.52 -33.41 -43.39
N PHE A 4 -8.01 -32.21 -43.65
CA PHE A 4 -8.42 -31.16 -44.59
C PHE A 4 -9.11 -29.94 -43.96
N SER A 5 -8.88 -28.70 -44.29
CA SER A 5 -7.99 -28.07 -45.30
C SER A 5 -8.25 -26.55 -45.19
N LYS A 6 -7.27 -25.71 -45.13
CA LYS A 6 -6.81 -24.64 -46.03
C LYS A 6 -7.88 -23.91 -46.89
N ALA A 7 -7.83 -22.56 -46.84
CA ALA A 7 -7.56 -21.65 -47.97
C ALA A 7 -7.97 -20.21 -47.57
N VAL A 8 -7.14 -19.20 -47.61
CA VAL A 8 -6.39 -18.50 -48.66
C VAL A 8 -7.20 -17.38 -49.33
N SER A 9 -6.55 -16.24 -49.37
CA SER A 9 -6.52 -15.13 -50.32
C SER A 9 -7.22 -13.85 -49.83
N ALA A 10 -6.55 -12.77 -49.59
CA ALA A 10 -5.66 -11.89 -50.36
C ALA A 10 -6.38 -11.04 -51.43
N LEU A 11 -6.23 -9.80 -51.41
CA LEU A 11 -5.78 -8.89 -52.48
C LEU A 11 -6.36 -7.47 -52.39
N MET A 12 -5.46 -6.57 -52.43
CA MET A 12 -5.25 -5.38 -53.28
C MET A 12 -6.13 -4.18 -53.03
N ALA A 13 -5.64 -3.01 -53.01
CA ALA A 13 -4.49 -2.20 -53.41
C ALA A 13 -5.01 -0.83 -53.82
N SER A 14 -4.30 0.15 -53.36
CA SER A 14 -3.98 1.47 -53.95
C SER A 14 -4.97 2.22 -54.87
N VAL A 15 -5.07 3.53 -54.66
CA VAL A 15 -4.71 4.54 -55.70
C VAL A 15 -4.45 5.92 -55.05
N MET A 16 -3.30 6.49 -55.38
CA MET A 16 -2.92 7.93 -55.25
C MET A 16 -3.71 8.77 -56.28
N ALA A 17 -3.91 10.03 -55.95
CA ALA A 17 -3.65 11.12 -56.93
C ALA A 17 -3.66 12.48 -56.23
N ALA A 18 -2.57 13.18 -56.47
CA ALA A 18 -2.37 14.61 -56.21
C ALA A 18 -2.98 15.46 -57.31
N SER A 19 -3.35 16.69 -57.02
CA SER A 19 -3.23 17.77 -57.99
C SER A 19 -3.21 19.14 -57.33
N MET A 20 -2.20 19.88 -57.68
CA MET A 20 -1.95 21.31 -57.41
C MET A 20 -2.77 22.22 -58.36
N LEU A 21 -2.74 23.50 -57.99
CA LEU A 21 -2.65 24.76 -58.75
C LEU A 21 -3.75 25.77 -58.33
N ALA A 22 -3.39 26.81 -57.69
CA ALA A 22 -2.92 28.16 -58.11
C ALA A 22 -3.98 29.01 -58.82
N GLY A 23 -4.16 30.22 -58.32
CA GLY A 23 -4.89 31.29 -58.95
C GLY A 23 -5.05 32.52 -58.05
N CYS A 24 -4.15 33.51 -58.24
CA CYS A 24 -4.28 34.88 -57.72
C CYS A 24 -5.36 35.64 -58.43
N THR A 25 -6.03 36.60 -57.77
CA THR A 25 -6.20 37.99 -58.24
C THR A 25 -6.77 38.90 -57.17
N ASP A 26 -6.29 40.13 -57.15
CA ASP A 26 -6.57 41.27 -56.28
C ASP A 26 -7.99 41.81 -56.32
N ALA A 27 -8.43 42.45 -55.23
CA ALA A 27 -8.80 43.86 -55.12
C ALA A 27 -9.43 44.27 -53.79
N ALA A 28 -8.73 45.14 -53.12
CA ALA A 28 -9.07 46.37 -52.38
C ALA A 28 -10.30 46.47 -51.44
N SER A 29 -9.93 46.82 -50.18
CA SER A 29 -10.45 47.86 -49.29
C SER A 29 -11.82 47.68 -48.61
N THR A 30 -11.88 47.64 -47.29
CA THR A 30 -12.18 48.75 -46.33
C THR A 30 -12.05 48.27 -44.88
N GLU A 31 -11.45 49.12 -44.07
CA GLU A 31 -11.20 48.95 -42.63
C GLU A 31 -12.50 49.01 -41.79
N THR A 32 -12.55 48.23 -40.70
CA THR A 32 -12.85 48.69 -39.32
C THR A 32 -12.49 47.64 -38.30
N PRO A 33 -12.02 48.02 -37.11
CA PRO A 33 -11.29 47.12 -36.19
C PRO A 33 -12.23 46.35 -35.32
N ASP A 34 -12.06 45.04 -35.25
CA ASP A 34 -12.72 44.23 -34.23
C ASP A 34 -11.66 43.56 -33.34
N THR A 35 -11.91 43.70 -32.05
CA THR A 35 -11.06 43.36 -30.93
C THR A 35 -10.84 41.85 -30.87
N GLN A 36 -9.65 41.37 -31.24
CA GLN A 36 -9.21 40.00 -30.99
C GLN A 36 -8.82 39.85 -29.52
N ALA A 37 -9.67 39.20 -28.76
CA ALA A 37 -9.24 38.57 -27.53
C ALA A 37 -8.26 37.43 -27.85
N GLN A 38 -6.98 37.65 -27.57
CA GLN A 38 -5.96 36.63 -27.56
C GLN A 38 -6.29 35.65 -26.45
N ALA A 39 -6.77 34.46 -26.81
CA ALA A 39 -6.67 33.30 -25.98
C ALA A 39 -5.15 32.97 -25.88
N GLN A 40 -4.53 33.33 -24.76
CA GLN A 40 -3.27 32.77 -24.35
C GLN A 40 -3.46 31.28 -24.12
N GLY A 41 -3.11 30.48 -25.11
CA GLY A 41 -2.80 29.08 -24.92
C GLY A 41 -1.58 29.03 -24.02
N THR A 42 -1.77 28.53 -22.79
CA THR A 42 -0.67 28.05 -21.95
C THR A 42 -0.01 26.91 -22.69
N GLU A 43 1.07 27.19 -23.38
CA GLU A 43 2.05 26.20 -23.82
C GLU A 43 2.61 25.59 -22.51
N SER A 44 2.19 24.37 -22.19
CA SER A 44 2.85 23.51 -21.24
C SER A 44 4.25 23.26 -21.81
N SER A 45 5.25 23.96 -21.30
CA SER A 45 6.66 23.67 -21.57
C SER A 45 6.93 22.28 -20.95
N ALA A 46 6.86 21.24 -21.77
CA ALA A 46 7.45 19.96 -21.43
C ALA A 46 8.96 20.20 -21.28
N ASN A 47 9.44 20.23 -20.04
CA ASN A 47 10.87 20.22 -19.73
C ASN A 47 11.45 18.97 -20.36
N GLY A 48 12.36 19.15 -21.32
CA GLY A 48 12.80 18.13 -22.27
C GLY A 48 13.34 16.86 -21.59
N GLY A 49 12.56 15.80 -21.66
CA GLY A 49 13.05 14.42 -21.64
C GLY A 49 13.48 13.81 -20.32
N ALA A 50 13.78 14.55 -19.25
CA ALA A 50 14.13 14.00 -17.95
C ALA A 50 12.87 13.67 -17.15
N THR A 51 12.87 12.52 -16.46
CA THR A 51 11.74 12.02 -15.67
C THR A 51 12.22 11.60 -14.29
N PHE A 52 11.40 11.78 -13.24
CA PHE A 52 11.64 11.11 -11.97
C PHE A 52 11.36 9.61 -12.12
N LYS A 53 12.17 8.77 -11.46
CA LYS A 53 11.99 7.33 -11.49
C LYS A 53 11.66 6.80 -10.10
N ILE A 54 10.41 6.38 -9.91
CA ILE A 54 9.91 5.79 -8.67
C ILE A 54 9.77 4.28 -8.88
N GLY A 55 10.45 3.51 -8.03
CA GLY A 55 10.32 2.06 -7.98
C GLY A 55 9.40 1.61 -6.85
N ALA A 56 8.73 0.48 -7.00
CA ALA A 56 7.99 -0.16 -5.93
C ALA A 56 8.37 -1.65 -5.79
N ILE A 57 8.36 -2.14 -4.55
CA ILE A 57 8.63 -3.55 -4.23
C ILE A 57 7.55 -4.07 -3.30
N GLY A 58 7.02 -5.23 -3.63
CA GLY A 58 6.08 -5.95 -2.78
C GLY A 58 5.83 -7.35 -3.28
N PRO A 59 5.20 -8.22 -2.48
CA PRO A 59 4.83 -9.57 -2.89
C PRO A 59 3.68 -9.51 -3.90
N LEU A 60 3.99 -9.60 -5.20
CA LEU A 60 2.98 -9.61 -6.26
C LEU A 60 2.38 -11.01 -6.44
N THR A 61 3.10 -12.03 -5.97
CA THR A 61 2.69 -13.43 -5.95
C THR A 61 2.86 -14.06 -4.57
N GLY A 62 2.25 -15.23 -4.34
CA GLY A 62 2.37 -15.98 -3.07
C GLY A 62 1.41 -15.53 -1.97
N ALA A 63 1.78 -15.84 -0.72
CA ALA A 63 0.87 -15.78 0.44
C ALA A 63 0.46 -14.35 0.87
N ALA A 64 1.19 -13.33 0.46
CA ALA A 64 0.88 -11.93 0.76
C ALA A 64 0.58 -11.08 -0.48
N ALA A 65 0.21 -11.73 -1.59
CA ALA A 65 -0.02 -11.06 -2.88
C ALA A 65 -1.10 -9.97 -2.83
N VAL A 66 -2.09 -10.10 -1.96
CA VAL A 66 -3.13 -9.06 -1.75
C VAL A 66 -2.49 -7.74 -1.31
N TYR A 67 -1.47 -7.77 -0.44
CA TYR A 67 -0.80 -6.54 0.00
C TYR A 67 0.08 -5.93 -1.10
N GLY A 68 0.95 -6.74 -1.72
CA GLY A 68 1.89 -6.25 -2.71
C GLY A 68 1.20 -5.71 -3.96
N ASN A 69 0.17 -6.40 -4.44
CA ASN A 69 -0.64 -5.91 -5.55
C ASN A 69 -1.36 -4.60 -5.18
N ALA A 70 -1.93 -4.50 -3.97
CA ALA A 70 -2.58 -3.29 -3.50
C ALA A 70 -1.61 -2.09 -3.48
N VAL A 71 -0.42 -2.27 -2.89
CA VAL A 71 0.65 -1.25 -2.83
C VAL A 71 1.09 -0.84 -4.22
N CYS A 72 1.50 -1.80 -5.05
CA CYS A 72 2.07 -1.50 -6.35
C CYS A 72 1.05 -0.91 -7.33
N ASN A 73 -0.19 -1.38 -7.30
CA ASN A 73 -1.27 -0.86 -8.14
C ASN A 73 -1.68 0.56 -7.73
N ALA A 74 -1.78 0.84 -6.44
CA ALA A 74 -2.14 2.18 -5.98
C ALA A 74 -1.02 3.20 -6.21
N ALA A 75 0.24 2.81 -6.06
CA ALA A 75 1.38 3.65 -6.43
C ALA A 75 1.38 3.97 -7.94
N GLU A 76 1.09 2.98 -8.80
CA GLU A 76 0.93 3.18 -10.24
C GLU A 76 -0.20 4.15 -10.57
N LEU A 77 -1.37 4.00 -9.93
CA LEU A 77 -2.51 4.90 -10.10
C LEU A 77 -2.17 6.34 -9.71
N ALA A 78 -1.50 6.53 -8.57
CA ALA A 78 -1.07 7.85 -8.12
C ALA A 78 -0.09 8.51 -9.10
N VAL A 79 0.89 7.75 -9.63
CA VAL A 79 1.82 8.23 -10.65
C VAL A 79 1.10 8.65 -11.93
N GLU A 80 0.13 7.87 -12.41
CA GLU A 80 -0.67 8.23 -13.58
C GLU A 80 -1.45 9.53 -13.38
N GLU A 81 -2.06 9.72 -12.21
CA GLU A 81 -2.79 10.94 -11.88
C GLU A 81 -1.87 12.16 -11.78
N ILE A 82 -0.72 12.00 -11.14
CA ILE A 82 0.30 13.05 -11.04
C ILE A 82 0.78 13.45 -12.44
N ASN A 83 1.05 12.48 -13.30
CA ASN A 83 1.46 12.72 -14.68
C ASN A 83 0.38 13.46 -15.50
N ALA A 84 -0.88 13.04 -15.34
CA ALA A 84 -2.01 13.70 -15.98
C ALA A 84 -2.20 15.15 -15.50
N ALA A 85 -1.82 15.43 -14.24
CA ALA A 85 -1.86 16.78 -13.66
C ALA A 85 -0.64 17.65 -14.00
N GLY A 86 0.32 17.15 -14.80
CA GLY A 86 1.52 17.90 -15.24
C GLY A 86 2.81 17.46 -14.57
N GLY A 87 2.80 16.37 -13.79
CA GLY A 87 3.98 15.79 -13.15
C GLY A 87 4.38 16.47 -11.84
N ILE A 88 5.63 16.29 -11.46
CA ILE A 88 6.26 16.88 -10.27
C ILE A 88 7.21 18.00 -10.74
N ASN A 89 7.02 19.23 -10.28
CA ASN A 89 7.78 20.40 -10.75
C ASN A 89 7.80 20.55 -12.30
N GLY A 90 6.76 20.03 -13.00
CA GLY A 90 6.68 20.03 -14.47
C GLY A 90 7.41 18.88 -15.15
N TYR A 91 7.95 17.92 -14.39
CA TYR A 91 8.58 16.71 -14.91
C TYR A 91 7.65 15.49 -14.73
N GLN A 92 7.62 14.62 -15.73
CA GLN A 92 6.88 13.37 -15.66
C GLN A 92 7.57 12.37 -14.72
N VAL A 93 6.82 11.40 -14.24
CA VAL A 93 7.29 10.29 -13.39
C VAL A 93 7.21 8.99 -14.17
N GLU A 94 8.32 8.26 -14.25
CA GLU A 94 8.34 6.86 -14.67
C GLU A 94 8.19 5.98 -13.44
N TYR A 95 7.47 4.87 -13.60
CA TYR A 95 7.18 3.91 -12.54
C TYR A 95 7.56 2.50 -12.96
N SER A 96 8.16 1.74 -12.05
CA SER A 96 8.44 0.32 -12.21
C SER A 96 8.21 -0.43 -10.91
N LYS A 97 7.83 -1.69 -11.00
CA LYS A 97 7.55 -2.54 -9.81
C LYS A 97 8.15 -3.92 -9.97
N GLU A 98 8.58 -4.50 -8.84
CA GLU A 98 9.20 -5.82 -8.75
C GLU A 98 8.53 -6.68 -7.67
N ASP A 99 8.49 -8.00 -7.93
CA ASP A 99 7.94 -9.00 -7.01
C ASP A 99 9.02 -9.52 -6.05
N ASP A 100 8.79 -9.41 -4.75
CA ASP A 100 9.66 -9.99 -3.73
C ASP A 100 9.16 -11.35 -3.19
N GLU A 101 8.00 -11.80 -3.61
CA GLU A 101 7.38 -13.07 -3.20
C GLU A 101 7.37 -13.29 -1.67
N LEU A 102 7.27 -12.20 -0.87
CA LEU A 102 7.38 -12.22 0.60
C LEU A 102 8.73 -12.79 1.08
N ASN A 103 9.81 -12.56 0.37
CA ASN A 103 11.13 -13.09 0.67
C ASN A 103 12.19 -11.99 0.71
N ALA A 104 12.87 -11.86 1.85
CA ALA A 104 13.87 -10.81 2.08
C ALA A 104 15.03 -10.80 1.08
N GLU A 105 15.52 -11.98 0.66
CA GLU A 105 16.61 -12.08 -0.33
C GLU A 105 16.12 -11.66 -1.73
N LYS A 106 14.89 -12.08 -2.12
CA LYS A 106 14.29 -11.65 -3.39
C LYS A 106 14.01 -10.16 -3.39
N SER A 107 13.61 -9.58 -2.25
CA SER A 107 13.39 -8.15 -2.11
C SER A 107 14.68 -7.34 -2.37
N VAL A 108 15.84 -7.82 -1.90
CA VAL A 108 17.14 -7.23 -2.23
C VAL A 108 17.45 -7.35 -3.73
N ASN A 109 17.13 -8.48 -4.35
CA ASN A 109 17.32 -8.66 -5.79
C ASN A 109 16.38 -7.71 -6.59
N ALA A 110 15.14 -7.58 -6.18
CA ALA A 110 14.17 -6.63 -6.74
C ALA A 110 14.67 -5.17 -6.65
N TYR A 111 15.22 -4.80 -5.49
CA TYR A 111 15.87 -3.49 -5.32
C TYR A 111 17.00 -3.27 -6.31
N ASN A 112 17.91 -4.24 -6.47
CA ASN A 112 19.01 -4.12 -7.43
C ASN A 112 18.53 -3.99 -8.88
N THR A 113 17.48 -4.72 -9.25
CA THR A 113 16.83 -4.60 -10.58
C THR A 113 16.32 -3.18 -10.82
N LEU A 114 15.59 -2.61 -9.85
CA LEU A 114 15.08 -1.25 -9.94
C LEU A 114 16.20 -0.20 -9.93
N LYS A 115 17.26 -0.42 -9.16
CA LYS A 115 18.44 0.45 -9.16
C LYS A 115 19.14 0.45 -10.52
N ASP A 116 19.29 -0.70 -11.17
CA ASP A 116 19.87 -0.82 -12.52
C ASP A 116 18.97 -0.17 -13.58
N TRP A 117 17.65 -0.15 -13.39
CA TRP A 117 16.72 0.62 -14.22
C TRP A 117 16.89 2.14 -14.04
N GLY A 118 17.56 2.57 -12.97
CA GLY A 118 17.82 3.97 -12.65
C GLY A 118 16.81 4.57 -11.66
N MET A 119 16.21 3.76 -10.80
CA MET A 119 15.35 4.21 -9.70
C MET A 119 16.03 5.29 -8.85
N GLN A 120 15.30 6.33 -8.49
CA GLN A 120 15.76 7.43 -7.65
C GLN A 120 15.10 7.43 -6.26
N ILE A 121 13.89 6.89 -6.16
CA ILE A 121 13.09 6.84 -4.92
C ILE A 121 12.37 5.49 -4.88
N LEU A 122 12.37 4.86 -3.70
CA LEU A 122 11.69 3.59 -3.46
C LEU A 122 10.40 3.79 -2.65
N VAL A 123 9.29 3.27 -3.15
CA VAL A 123 8.05 3.00 -2.42
C VAL A 123 8.03 1.51 -2.03
N GLY A 124 8.27 1.21 -0.78
CA GLY A 124 8.37 -0.21 -0.35
C GLY A 124 9.56 -0.50 0.59
N SER A 125 9.88 -1.77 0.88
CA SER A 125 9.02 -2.90 0.48
C SER A 125 7.76 -2.93 1.31
N THR A 126 6.79 -3.73 0.87
CA THR A 126 5.46 -3.80 1.48
C THR A 126 5.49 -4.42 2.87
N THR A 127 6.22 -5.52 3.07
CA THR A 127 6.25 -6.26 4.35
C THR A 127 7.49 -5.93 5.17
N SER A 128 7.39 -6.08 6.50
CA SER A 128 8.43 -5.64 7.42
C SER A 128 9.79 -6.31 7.18
N ALA A 129 9.85 -7.65 7.08
CA ALA A 129 11.11 -8.36 6.86
C ALA A 129 11.78 -7.96 5.54
N CYS A 130 11.01 -7.78 4.47
CA CYS A 130 11.50 -7.33 3.17
C CYS A 130 11.97 -5.85 3.22
N SER A 131 11.21 -4.98 3.90
CA SER A 131 11.57 -3.56 4.06
C SER A 131 12.87 -3.38 4.84
N ILE A 132 13.07 -4.15 5.92
CA ILE A 132 14.30 -4.17 6.71
C ILE A 132 15.48 -4.61 5.85
N ALA A 133 15.36 -5.71 5.09
CA ALA A 133 16.42 -6.21 4.24
C ALA A 133 16.84 -5.20 3.15
N VAL A 134 15.89 -4.52 2.54
CA VAL A 134 16.13 -3.50 1.52
C VAL A 134 16.72 -2.23 2.12
N SER A 135 16.34 -1.87 3.35
CA SER A 135 16.82 -0.65 4.02
C SER A 135 18.34 -0.60 4.19
N GLU A 136 19.00 -1.75 4.32
CA GLU A 136 20.47 -1.84 4.33
C GLU A 136 21.09 -1.34 3.02
N ASN A 137 20.45 -1.68 1.89
CA ASN A 137 20.93 -1.30 0.56
C ASN A 137 20.59 0.16 0.26
N THR A 138 19.38 0.62 0.58
CA THR A 138 19.01 2.03 0.39
C THR A 138 19.88 2.95 1.23
N LYS A 139 20.26 2.52 2.45
CA LYS A 139 21.23 3.25 3.30
C LYS A 139 22.62 3.32 2.66
N ALA A 140 23.12 2.20 2.14
CA ALA A 140 24.45 2.14 1.51
C ALA A 140 24.53 3.03 0.27
N ASP A 141 23.42 3.13 -0.49
CA ASP A 141 23.34 3.90 -1.72
C ASP A 141 22.86 5.36 -1.50
N ASN A 142 22.55 5.74 -0.27
CA ASN A 142 21.88 6.99 0.09
C ASN A 142 20.67 7.26 -0.82
N MET A 143 19.75 6.29 -0.90
CA MET A 143 18.49 6.35 -1.64
C MET A 143 17.32 6.52 -0.67
N PHE A 144 16.40 7.43 -0.93
CA PHE A 144 15.22 7.60 -0.11
C PHE A 144 14.26 6.42 -0.24
N GLN A 145 13.82 5.89 0.88
CA GLN A 145 12.84 4.81 0.96
C GLN A 145 11.65 5.27 1.80
N LEU A 146 10.44 5.13 1.24
CA LEU A 146 9.18 5.32 1.95
C LEU A 146 8.39 4.02 1.90
N THR A 147 8.36 3.30 3.03
CA THR A 147 7.54 2.10 3.11
C THR A 147 6.09 2.45 3.41
N PRO A 148 5.12 2.01 2.59
CA PRO A 148 3.71 2.26 2.88
C PRO A 148 3.21 1.44 4.07
N SER A 149 3.78 0.25 4.32
CA SER A 149 3.22 -0.74 5.24
C SER A 149 4.23 -1.57 6.04
N GLY A 150 5.53 -1.33 5.88
CA GLY A 150 6.55 -1.95 6.73
C GLY A 150 6.48 -1.37 8.15
N SER A 151 5.86 -2.09 9.08
CA SER A 151 5.44 -1.57 10.38
C SER A 151 6.38 -1.91 11.55
N ALA A 152 7.28 -2.90 11.41
CA ALA A 152 8.27 -3.21 12.45
C ALA A 152 9.17 -2.00 12.76
N GLU A 153 9.59 -1.87 14.02
CA GLU A 153 10.44 -0.74 14.47
C GLU A 153 11.70 -0.60 13.63
N GLU A 154 12.30 -1.73 13.24
CA GLU A 154 13.54 -1.78 12.47
C GLU A 154 13.39 -1.29 11.03
N CYS A 155 12.18 -1.16 10.51
CA CYS A 155 11.97 -0.66 9.14
C CYS A 155 12.50 0.76 8.95
N VAL A 156 12.42 1.62 9.98
CA VAL A 156 12.86 3.02 9.95
C VAL A 156 14.14 3.27 10.75
N LYS A 157 14.96 2.24 10.97
CA LYS A 157 16.22 2.38 11.72
C LYS A 157 17.27 3.31 11.09
N TYR A 158 17.13 3.59 9.81
CA TYR A 158 18.02 4.47 9.05
C TYR A 158 17.34 5.78 8.70
N ASP A 159 18.08 6.86 8.75
CA ASP A 159 17.61 8.24 8.54
C ASP A 159 17.11 8.56 7.12
N ASN A 160 17.34 7.66 6.16
CA ASN A 160 16.82 7.73 4.78
C ASN A 160 15.54 6.92 4.57
N VAL A 161 15.01 6.28 5.61
CA VAL A 161 13.82 5.43 5.55
C VAL A 161 12.71 6.02 6.42
N PHE A 162 11.55 6.21 5.82
CA PHE A 162 10.33 6.69 6.46
C PHE A 162 9.19 5.71 6.21
N ARG A 163 8.14 5.77 7.02
CA ARG A 163 6.93 4.96 6.81
C ARG A 163 5.67 5.82 6.70
N VAL A 164 4.63 5.28 6.07
CA VAL A 164 3.28 5.87 6.04
C VAL A 164 2.36 5.21 7.06
N CYS A 165 2.48 3.90 7.26
CA CYS A 165 1.68 3.14 8.23
C CYS A 165 2.02 3.49 9.68
N PHE A 166 1.18 3.06 10.61
CA PHE A 166 1.52 3.05 12.05
C PHE A 166 2.42 1.84 12.39
N SER A 167 3.17 1.94 13.49
CA SER A 167 4.15 0.91 13.85
C SER A 167 3.55 -0.30 14.58
N ASP A 168 4.28 -1.42 14.62
CA ASP A 168 3.92 -2.61 15.39
C ASP A 168 3.71 -2.31 16.89
N PRO A 169 4.57 -1.52 17.56
CA PRO A 169 4.28 -1.08 18.92
C PRO A 169 2.92 -0.41 19.06
N ASN A 170 2.57 0.49 18.14
CA ASN A 170 1.28 1.19 18.18
C ASN A 170 0.12 0.21 17.99
N GLN A 171 0.26 -0.79 17.11
CA GLN A 171 -0.76 -1.81 16.92
C GLN A 171 -0.98 -2.66 18.17
N GLY A 172 0.10 -3.14 18.80
CA GLY A 172 0.04 -3.92 20.02
C GLY A 172 -0.61 -3.16 21.18
N ILE A 173 -0.16 -1.92 21.41
CA ILE A 173 -0.68 -1.02 22.44
C ILE A 173 -2.16 -0.71 22.19
N ALA A 174 -2.51 -0.25 20.99
CA ALA A 174 -3.88 0.12 20.65
C ALA A 174 -4.85 -1.07 20.75
N SER A 175 -4.42 -2.28 20.35
CA SER A 175 -5.23 -3.50 20.47
C SER A 175 -5.54 -3.83 21.92
N ALA A 176 -4.54 -3.82 22.80
CA ALA A 176 -4.75 -4.09 24.22
C ALA A 176 -5.64 -3.03 24.90
N GLN A 177 -5.45 -1.76 24.55
CA GLN A 177 -6.28 -0.65 25.04
C GLN A 177 -7.72 -0.81 24.56
N TYR A 178 -7.93 -1.04 23.25
CA TYR A 178 -9.25 -1.16 22.66
C TYR A 178 -10.04 -2.32 23.26
N ILE A 179 -9.43 -3.51 23.41
CA ILE A 179 -10.06 -4.68 24.05
C ILE A 179 -10.48 -4.36 25.48
N SER A 180 -9.63 -3.68 26.24
CA SER A 180 -9.88 -3.27 27.62
C SER A 180 -10.99 -2.22 27.73
N ASP A 181 -10.89 -1.13 26.97
CA ASP A 181 -11.78 0.03 27.07
C ASP A 181 -13.22 -0.32 26.66
N HIS A 182 -13.36 -1.24 25.69
CA HIS A 182 -14.67 -1.71 25.22
C HIS A 182 -15.15 -2.97 25.92
N ASN A 183 -14.39 -3.51 26.89
CA ASN A 183 -14.71 -4.73 27.62
C ASN A 183 -15.04 -5.92 26.69
N LEU A 184 -14.26 -6.09 25.63
CA LEU A 184 -14.53 -7.09 24.60
C LEU A 184 -14.30 -8.51 25.09
N ALA A 185 -13.45 -8.69 26.10
CA ALA A 185 -13.06 -9.99 26.66
C ALA A 185 -12.66 -9.90 28.11
N THR A 186 -12.72 -11.07 28.80
CA THR A 186 -12.13 -11.27 30.12
C THR A 186 -10.93 -12.19 30.07
N LYS A 187 -10.87 -13.07 29.05
CA LYS A 187 -9.82 -14.08 28.85
C LYS A 187 -9.36 -14.05 27.40
N VAL A 188 -8.14 -13.63 27.16
CA VAL A 188 -7.56 -13.50 25.83
C VAL A 188 -6.61 -14.66 25.54
N GLY A 189 -6.83 -15.36 24.42
CA GLY A 189 -5.85 -16.23 23.80
C GLY A 189 -5.10 -15.46 22.72
N ILE A 190 -3.83 -15.79 22.47
CA ILE A 190 -3.02 -15.19 21.42
C ILE A 190 -2.49 -16.29 20.51
N ILE A 191 -2.61 -16.12 19.17
CA ILE A 191 -1.95 -17.00 18.21
C ILE A 191 -1.11 -16.10 17.29
N TYR A 192 0.21 -16.32 17.24
CA TYR A 192 1.14 -15.45 16.54
C TYR A 192 2.24 -16.22 15.81
N ASP A 193 2.82 -15.61 14.76
CA ASP A 193 3.98 -16.15 14.05
C ASP A 193 5.27 -15.68 14.74
N ASN A 194 5.99 -16.57 15.41
CA ASN A 194 7.24 -16.24 16.09
C ASN A 194 8.45 -16.18 15.15
N SER A 195 8.28 -16.55 13.88
CA SER A 195 9.32 -16.43 12.84
C SER A 195 9.24 -15.12 12.04
N ASP A 196 8.15 -14.37 12.21
CA ASP A 196 7.94 -13.08 11.54
C ASP A 196 8.16 -11.91 12.51
N VAL A 197 9.01 -10.96 12.13
CA VAL A 197 9.35 -9.79 12.94
C VAL A 197 8.11 -8.92 13.22
N TYR A 198 7.22 -8.76 12.24
CA TYR A 198 5.95 -8.06 12.36
C TYR A 198 5.05 -8.69 13.43
N SER A 199 4.69 -9.95 13.25
CA SER A 199 3.80 -10.66 14.16
C SER A 199 4.33 -10.73 15.59
N ASN A 200 5.63 -11.02 15.73
CA ASN A 200 6.28 -11.10 17.02
C ASN A 200 6.39 -9.72 17.69
N GLY A 201 6.67 -8.66 16.93
CA GLY A 201 6.75 -7.28 17.44
C GLY A 201 5.42 -6.82 18.05
N ILE A 202 4.32 -7.02 17.34
CA ILE A 202 2.97 -6.68 17.83
C ILE A 202 2.62 -7.51 19.08
N TYR A 203 2.87 -8.83 19.04
CA TYR A 203 2.61 -9.72 20.18
C TYR A 203 3.32 -9.25 21.44
N GLN A 204 4.62 -8.91 21.36
CA GLN A 204 5.40 -8.45 22.52
C GLN A 204 4.80 -7.18 23.13
N LYS A 205 4.45 -6.19 22.30
CA LYS A 205 3.88 -4.94 22.76
C LYS A 205 2.45 -5.08 23.29
N PHE A 206 1.65 -5.92 22.67
CA PHE A 206 0.34 -6.29 23.22
C PHE A 206 0.46 -6.89 24.62
N LYS A 207 1.38 -7.83 24.79
CA LYS A 207 1.62 -8.49 26.08
C LYS A 207 2.11 -7.53 27.17
N GLU A 208 3.02 -6.62 26.82
CA GLU A 208 3.50 -5.58 27.72
C GLU A 208 2.34 -4.67 28.15
N GLU A 209 1.53 -4.18 27.21
CA GLU A 209 0.42 -3.28 27.49
C GLU A 209 -0.75 -3.96 28.21
N ALA A 210 -0.98 -5.25 27.95
CA ALA A 210 -2.01 -6.04 28.62
C ALA A 210 -1.82 -6.10 30.15
N ALA A 211 -0.59 -5.89 30.62
CA ALA A 211 -0.31 -5.85 32.05
C ALA A 211 -1.06 -4.68 32.71
N GLY A 212 -2.04 -5.01 33.57
CA GLY A 212 -2.88 -4.01 34.26
C GLY A 212 -4.17 -3.64 33.53
N LYS A 213 -4.49 -4.29 32.42
CA LYS A 213 -5.81 -4.19 31.77
C LYS A 213 -6.86 -5.06 32.48
N ASN A 214 -8.12 -4.94 32.07
CA ASN A 214 -9.26 -5.64 32.69
C ASN A 214 -9.51 -7.05 32.12
N PHE A 215 -8.54 -7.64 31.45
CA PHE A 215 -8.57 -9.01 30.93
C PHE A 215 -7.28 -9.77 31.28
N GLU A 216 -7.32 -11.08 31.20
CA GLU A 216 -6.19 -11.98 31.45
C GLU A 216 -5.76 -12.67 30.14
N ILE A 217 -4.46 -12.74 29.88
CA ILE A 217 -3.92 -13.59 28.80
C ILE A 217 -3.86 -15.02 29.34
N VAL A 218 -4.69 -15.93 28.81
CA VAL A 218 -4.83 -17.30 29.28
C VAL A 218 -4.16 -18.35 28.41
N SER A 219 -3.78 -17.98 27.16
CA SER A 219 -3.09 -18.85 26.21
C SER A 219 -2.22 -18.01 25.28
N GLU A 220 -0.98 -18.45 25.05
CA GLU A 220 -0.02 -17.80 24.16
C GLU A 220 0.58 -18.89 23.26
N GLU A 221 0.13 -18.96 22.01
CA GLU A 221 0.44 -20.06 21.11
C GLU A 221 1.17 -19.54 19.87
N ALA A 222 2.37 -20.05 19.65
CA ALA A 222 3.17 -19.71 18.49
C ALA A 222 3.02 -20.71 17.32
N PHE A 223 3.26 -20.23 16.13
CA PHE A 223 3.55 -21.03 14.95
C PHE A 223 4.72 -20.41 14.17
N THR A 224 5.15 -21.04 13.09
CA THR A 224 6.15 -20.50 12.14
C THR A 224 5.62 -20.60 10.73
N ALA A 225 6.18 -19.83 9.81
CA ALA A 225 5.81 -19.87 8.39
C ALA A 225 5.79 -21.29 7.80
N ASP A 226 6.70 -22.18 8.26
CA ASP A 226 6.78 -23.58 7.80
C ASP A 226 5.58 -24.44 8.27
N ASN A 227 4.85 -24.02 9.29
CA ASN A 227 3.75 -24.75 9.92
C ASN A 227 2.41 -23.99 9.86
N ALA A 228 2.30 -22.99 9.01
CA ALA A 228 1.13 -22.09 8.93
C ALA A 228 -0.08 -22.67 8.17
N THR A 229 -0.37 -23.98 8.34
CA THR A 229 -1.49 -24.63 7.65
C THR A 229 -2.47 -25.35 8.60
N ASP A 230 -2.03 -25.77 9.78
CA ASP A 230 -2.85 -26.44 10.78
C ASP A 230 -2.67 -25.77 12.15
N PHE A 231 -3.73 -25.16 12.63
CA PHE A 231 -3.82 -24.43 13.89
C PHE A 231 -4.69 -25.12 14.94
N SER A 232 -5.08 -26.36 14.70
CA SER A 232 -5.99 -27.11 15.55
C SER A 232 -5.47 -27.24 16.99
N VAL A 233 -4.16 -27.42 17.17
CA VAL A 233 -3.53 -27.49 18.49
C VAL A 233 -3.58 -26.16 19.23
N GLN A 234 -3.25 -25.06 18.57
CA GLN A 234 -3.27 -23.71 19.13
C GLN A 234 -4.70 -23.32 19.51
N LEU A 235 -5.65 -23.56 18.63
CA LEU A 235 -7.08 -23.31 18.88
C LEU A 235 -7.63 -24.17 20.03
N GLN A 236 -7.24 -25.45 20.11
CA GLN A 236 -7.68 -26.32 21.21
C GLN A 236 -7.17 -25.83 22.56
N LYS A 237 -5.91 -25.39 22.64
CA LYS A 237 -5.35 -24.84 23.88
C LYS A 237 -6.03 -23.54 24.30
N ALA A 238 -6.28 -22.61 23.36
CA ALA A 238 -7.03 -21.40 23.66
C ALA A 238 -8.45 -21.70 24.16
N LYS A 239 -9.14 -22.67 23.52
CA LYS A 239 -10.47 -23.15 23.92
C LYS A 239 -10.48 -23.77 25.30
N ASP A 240 -9.52 -24.65 25.59
CA ASP A 240 -9.41 -25.34 26.89
C ASP A 240 -9.04 -24.39 28.04
N ALA A 241 -8.27 -23.32 27.74
CA ALA A 241 -7.99 -22.23 28.68
C ALA A 241 -9.20 -21.30 28.88
N GLY A 242 -10.24 -21.45 28.06
CA GLY A 242 -11.48 -20.69 28.17
C GLY A 242 -11.36 -19.26 27.62
N ALA A 243 -10.50 -19.06 26.63
CA ALA A 243 -10.39 -17.76 25.96
C ALA A 243 -11.71 -17.38 25.29
N ASP A 244 -12.25 -16.21 25.61
CA ASP A 244 -13.45 -15.62 25.04
C ASP A 244 -13.14 -14.65 23.88
N LEU A 245 -11.84 -14.27 23.74
CA LEU A 245 -11.30 -13.58 22.58
C LEU A 245 -9.98 -14.23 22.17
N VAL A 246 -9.73 -14.32 20.85
CA VAL A 246 -8.43 -14.70 20.28
C VAL A 246 -7.86 -13.52 19.52
N PHE A 247 -6.73 -13.01 20.01
CA PHE A 247 -5.94 -11.97 19.35
C PHE A 247 -5.02 -12.60 18.31
N LEU A 248 -5.05 -12.07 17.10
CA LEU A 248 -4.37 -12.57 15.91
C LEU A 248 -3.47 -11.49 15.28
N PRO A 249 -2.27 -11.24 15.82
CA PRO A 249 -1.32 -10.33 15.20
C PRO A 249 -0.58 -11.03 14.03
N ILE A 250 -1.32 -11.35 12.97
CA ILE A 250 -0.85 -12.19 11.86
C ILE A 250 -1.45 -11.74 10.53
N TYR A 251 -0.91 -12.24 9.44
CA TYR A 251 -1.40 -11.97 8.09
C TYR A 251 -2.71 -12.72 7.77
N TYR A 252 -3.49 -12.15 6.87
CA TYR A 252 -4.84 -12.59 6.47
C TYR A 252 -4.90 -14.06 6.05
N GLN A 253 -3.86 -14.61 5.42
CA GLN A 253 -3.84 -15.99 4.94
C GLN A 253 -3.93 -16.98 6.11
N ALA A 254 -3.08 -16.85 7.11
CA ALA A 254 -3.10 -17.68 8.31
C ALA A 254 -4.39 -17.45 9.11
N ALA A 255 -4.84 -16.19 9.22
CA ALA A 255 -6.08 -15.83 9.90
C ALA A 255 -7.30 -16.52 9.27
N SER A 256 -7.42 -16.58 7.94
CA SER A 256 -8.52 -17.26 7.25
C SER A 256 -8.58 -18.76 7.55
N LEU A 257 -7.41 -19.41 7.66
CA LEU A 257 -7.33 -20.83 8.07
C LEU A 257 -7.72 -21.02 9.53
N ILE A 258 -7.28 -20.12 10.43
CA ILE A 258 -7.66 -20.14 11.84
C ILE A 258 -9.18 -20.01 12.00
N LEU A 259 -9.82 -19.06 11.33
CA LEU A 259 -11.27 -18.89 11.37
C LEU A 259 -12.01 -20.14 10.85
N THR A 260 -11.53 -20.72 9.75
CA THR A 260 -12.10 -21.95 9.16
C THR A 260 -11.99 -23.14 10.12
N GLN A 261 -10.82 -23.31 10.74
CA GLN A 261 -10.58 -24.42 11.67
C GLN A 261 -11.33 -24.23 13.00
N ALA A 262 -11.38 -23.02 13.52
CA ALA A 262 -12.17 -22.70 14.72
C ALA A 262 -13.65 -23.01 14.50
N ASN A 263 -14.23 -22.65 13.36
CA ASN A 263 -15.61 -23.00 13.01
C ASN A 263 -15.81 -24.52 12.95
N THR A 264 -14.87 -25.27 12.34
CA THR A 264 -14.92 -26.73 12.26
C THR A 264 -14.87 -27.37 13.65
N MET A 265 -14.14 -26.78 14.59
CA MET A 265 -14.01 -27.23 15.99
C MET A 265 -15.20 -26.79 16.86
N GLY A 266 -16.16 -26.04 16.34
CA GLY A 266 -17.24 -25.44 17.13
C GLY A 266 -16.71 -24.50 18.22
N TYR A 267 -15.69 -23.71 17.91
CA TYR A 267 -15.11 -22.69 18.77
C TYR A 267 -15.35 -21.31 18.17
N SER A 268 -16.10 -20.46 18.84
CA SER A 268 -16.55 -19.15 18.36
C SER A 268 -16.23 -18.04 19.35
N PRO A 269 -14.95 -17.77 19.64
CA PRO A 269 -14.55 -16.60 20.42
C PRO A 269 -14.74 -15.33 19.59
N VAL A 270 -14.58 -14.16 20.20
CA VAL A 270 -14.31 -12.93 19.44
C VAL A 270 -12.93 -13.06 18.81
N PHE A 271 -12.81 -12.78 17.51
CA PHE A 271 -11.51 -12.68 16.85
C PHE A 271 -11.16 -11.22 16.67
N PHE A 272 -9.95 -10.86 17.09
CA PHE A 272 -9.42 -9.52 17.01
C PHE A 272 -8.04 -9.56 16.34
N GLY A 273 -7.89 -8.87 15.23
CA GLY A 273 -6.66 -8.79 14.46
C GLY A 273 -6.10 -7.38 14.40
N VAL A 274 -5.11 -7.23 13.57
CA VAL A 274 -4.38 -6.00 13.29
C VAL A 274 -4.41 -5.71 11.80
N ASP A 275 -3.65 -4.74 11.32
CA ASP A 275 -3.66 -4.34 9.91
C ASP A 275 -3.41 -5.50 8.93
N GLY A 276 -2.57 -6.48 9.31
CA GLY A 276 -2.31 -7.67 8.51
C GLY A 276 -3.52 -8.60 8.29
N MET A 277 -4.64 -8.36 8.94
CA MET A 277 -5.89 -9.05 8.60
C MET A 277 -6.69 -8.37 7.49
N ASP A 278 -6.35 -7.14 7.10
CA ASP A 278 -6.98 -6.49 5.95
C ASP A 278 -6.62 -7.24 4.65
N GLY A 279 -7.63 -7.59 3.89
CA GLY A 279 -7.52 -8.50 2.74
C GLY A 279 -8.13 -9.88 2.98
N ILE A 280 -8.55 -10.23 4.23
CA ILE A 280 -9.14 -11.53 4.53
C ILE A 280 -10.40 -11.82 3.71
N LEU A 281 -11.16 -10.78 3.34
CA LEU A 281 -12.36 -10.89 2.50
C LEU A 281 -12.03 -11.21 1.03
N SER A 282 -10.78 -11.08 0.61
CA SER A 282 -10.30 -11.35 -0.75
C SER A 282 -9.61 -12.72 -0.88
N VAL A 283 -9.55 -13.51 0.20
CA VAL A 283 -8.90 -14.83 0.18
C VAL A 283 -9.69 -15.79 -0.71
N GLU A 284 -9.01 -16.36 -1.69
CA GLU A 284 -9.62 -17.34 -2.62
C GLU A 284 -10.16 -18.57 -1.85
N ASN A 285 -11.38 -18.97 -2.16
CA ASN A 285 -12.08 -20.09 -1.54
C ASN A 285 -12.35 -19.97 -0.01
N PHE A 286 -12.16 -18.80 0.59
CA PHE A 286 -12.55 -18.55 1.97
C PHE A 286 -14.05 -18.21 2.06
N ASP A 287 -14.77 -18.85 2.98
CA ASP A 287 -16.15 -18.44 3.30
C ASP A 287 -16.13 -17.17 4.14
N THR A 288 -16.34 -16.03 3.51
CA THR A 288 -16.30 -14.71 4.16
C THR A 288 -17.30 -14.52 5.30
N LYS A 289 -18.33 -15.38 5.38
CA LYS A 289 -19.25 -15.38 6.54
C LYS A 289 -18.57 -15.77 7.84
N LEU A 290 -17.44 -16.48 7.77
CA LEU A 290 -16.63 -16.83 8.94
C LEU A 290 -15.89 -15.63 9.52
N ALA A 291 -15.76 -14.57 8.74
CA ALA A 291 -15.17 -13.32 9.19
C ALA A 291 -16.21 -12.33 9.76
N GLU A 292 -17.49 -12.69 9.78
CA GLU A 292 -18.55 -11.83 10.38
C GLU A 292 -18.25 -11.56 11.86
N GLY A 293 -18.21 -10.28 12.24
CA GLY A 293 -17.90 -9.85 13.61
C GLY A 293 -16.41 -9.82 13.96
N VAL A 294 -15.52 -10.23 13.06
CA VAL A 294 -14.07 -10.08 13.25
C VAL A 294 -13.72 -8.59 13.28
N MET A 295 -12.90 -8.20 14.22
CA MET A 295 -12.42 -6.83 14.39
C MET A 295 -10.95 -6.73 14.02
N LEU A 296 -10.52 -5.61 13.46
CA LEU A 296 -9.12 -5.33 13.16
C LEU A 296 -8.81 -3.83 13.22
N LEU A 297 -7.52 -3.50 13.28
CA LEU A 297 -7.05 -2.13 13.24
C LEU A 297 -6.67 -1.73 11.81
N THR A 298 -7.14 -0.56 11.35
CA THR A 298 -6.82 0.00 10.03
C THR A 298 -6.95 1.52 10.06
N PRO A 299 -6.14 2.28 9.29
CA PRO A 299 -6.32 3.73 9.16
C PRO A 299 -7.35 4.11 8.09
N PHE A 300 -7.84 3.15 7.28
CA PHE A 300 -8.62 3.38 6.08
C PHE A 300 -9.95 2.62 6.08
N ALA A 301 -10.98 3.29 5.60
CA ALA A 301 -12.29 2.69 5.35
C ALA A 301 -12.74 3.02 3.92
N ALA A 302 -12.84 2.00 3.07
CA ALA A 302 -13.19 2.17 1.65
C ALA A 302 -14.62 2.70 1.44
N ASP A 303 -15.47 2.63 2.45
CA ASP A 303 -16.85 3.13 2.44
C ASP A 303 -17.00 4.56 2.96
N ALA A 304 -15.91 5.24 3.33
CA ALA A 304 -15.92 6.65 3.73
C ALA A 304 -16.51 7.55 2.64
N LYS A 305 -17.11 8.67 3.07
CA LYS A 305 -17.94 9.51 2.18
C LYS A 305 -17.27 10.81 1.76
N ASP A 306 -16.04 11.05 2.17
CA ASP A 306 -15.28 12.18 1.69
C ASP A 306 -14.91 12.02 0.20
N ASP A 307 -14.77 13.14 -0.50
CA ASP A 307 -14.57 13.15 -1.95
C ASP A 307 -13.27 12.45 -2.38
N LEU A 308 -12.21 12.54 -1.57
CA LEU A 308 -10.91 11.92 -1.87
C LEU A 308 -11.03 10.40 -1.86
N THR A 309 -11.61 9.84 -0.80
CA THR A 309 -11.82 8.40 -0.68
C THR A 309 -12.76 7.88 -1.76
N VAL A 310 -13.90 8.54 -1.99
CA VAL A 310 -14.86 8.14 -3.03
C VAL A 310 -14.21 8.11 -4.42
N ASN A 311 -13.41 9.14 -4.77
CA ASN A 311 -12.72 9.21 -6.05
C ASN A 311 -11.64 8.13 -6.18
N PHE A 312 -10.84 7.92 -5.15
CA PHE A 312 -9.80 6.89 -5.12
C PHE A 312 -10.39 5.49 -5.30
N VAL A 313 -11.38 5.12 -4.48
CA VAL A 313 -12.04 3.80 -4.54
C VAL A 313 -12.63 3.57 -5.92
N LYS A 314 -13.32 4.57 -6.49
CA LYS A 314 -13.90 4.45 -7.82
C LYS A 314 -12.83 4.18 -8.88
N LYS A 315 -11.77 4.98 -8.94
CA LYS A 315 -10.70 4.84 -9.94
C LYS A 315 -9.94 3.53 -9.80
N TYR A 316 -9.64 3.13 -8.55
CA TYR A 316 -8.99 1.88 -8.27
C TYR A 316 -9.83 0.69 -8.75
N GLN A 317 -11.13 0.67 -8.42
CA GLN A 317 -12.05 -0.36 -8.90
C GLN A 317 -12.21 -0.39 -10.42
N GLU A 318 -12.31 0.79 -11.07
CA GLU A 318 -12.40 0.88 -12.54
C GLU A 318 -11.15 0.30 -13.21
N LYS A 319 -9.97 0.47 -12.62
CA LYS A 319 -8.70 0.03 -13.21
C LYS A 319 -8.35 -1.43 -12.87
N TYR A 320 -8.55 -1.85 -11.62
CA TYR A 320 -8.08 -3.14 -11.13
C TYR A 320 -9.19 -4.16 -10.81
N GLY A 321 -10.46 -3.73 -10.79
CA GLY A 321 -11.60 -4.62 -10.63
C GLY A 321 -11.90 -5.04 -9.19
N GLU A 322 -11.22 -4.46 -8.21
CA GLU A 322 -11.36 -4.78 -6.78
C GLU A 322 -11.49 -3.53 -5.90
N VAL A 323 -12.03 -3.69 -4.70
CA VAL A 323 -12.08 -2.62 -3.69
C VAL A 323 -10.70 -2.45 -3.07
N PRO A 324 -10.13 -1.22 -3.01
CA PRO A 324 -8.84 -1.02 -2.39
C PRO A 324 -8.91 -1.25 -0.87
N ASN A 325 -7.85 -1.85 -0.32
CA ASN A 325 -7.61 -2.00 1.11
C ASN A 325 -6.72 -0.85 1.65
N GLN A 326 -6.38 -0.90 2.95
CA GLN A 326 -5.52 0.12 3.55
C GLN A 326 -4.13 0.20 2.91
N PHE A 327 -3.56 -0.92 2.46
CA PHE A 327 -2.23 -0.95 1.83
C PHE A 327 -2.21 -0.18 0.51
N ALA A 328 -3.30 -0.25 -0.25
CA ALA A 328 -3.49 0.58 -1.43
C ALA A 328 -3.58 2.06 -1.05
N ALA A 329 -4.34 2.41 -0.02
CA ALA A 329 -4.49 3.80 0.42
C ALA A 329 -3.17 4.38 0.95
N ASP A 330 -2.40 3.63 1.75
CA ASP A 330 -1.09 4.04 2.25
C ASP A 330 -0.07 4.25 1.12
N ALA A 331 -0.10 3.39 0.09
CA ALA A 331 0.80 3.51 -1.05
C ALA A 331 0.43 4.69 -1.98
N TYR A 332 -0.86 4.94 -2.16
CA TYR A 332 -1.35 6.12 -2.86
C TYR A 332 -0.88 7.40 -2.15
N ASP A 333 -1.08 7.47 -0.83
CA ASP A 333 -0.60 8.57 0.00
C ASP A 333 0.93 8.71 -0.09
N ALA A 334 1.69 7.59 -0.07
CA ALA A 334 3.15 7.62 -0.17
C ALA A 334 3.65 8.34 -1.41
N VAL A 335 3.05 8.09 -2.58
CA VAL A 335 3.47 8.74 -3.83
C VAL A 335 3.13 10.23 -3.81
N TYR A 336 1.98 10.64 -3.25
CA TYR A 336 1.63 12.06 -3.10
C TYR A 336 2.50 12.77 -2.05
N ILE A 337 2.91 12.09 -0.98
CA ILE A 337 3.89 12.59 0.01
C ILE A 337 5.24 12.83 -0.66
N ILE A 338 5.74 11.87 -1.45
CA ILE A 338 6.97 12.02 -2.25
C ILE A 338 6.87 13.23 -3.19
N LYS A 339 5.75 13.37 -3.90
CA LYS A 339 5.48 14.54 -4.75
C LYS A 339 5.61 15.83 -3.96
N GLN A 340 4.91 15.93 -2.84
CA GLN A 340 4.92 17.14 -2.00
C GLN A 340 6.33 17.44 -1.47
N ALA A 341 7.10 16.43 -1.06
CA ALA A 341 8.46 16.59 -0.58
C ALA A 341 9.42 17.09 -1.68
N LEU A 342 9.33 16.52 -2.89
CA LEU A 342 10.11 16.96 -4.05
C LEU A 342 9.78 18.39 -4.47
N GLU A 343 8.48 18.75 -4.43
CA GLU A 343 8.02 20.12 -4.74
C GLU A 343 8.49 21.13 -3.70
N ALA A 344 8.42 20.79 -2.42
CA ALA A 344 8.88 21.65 -1.31
C ALA A 344 10.36 22.02 -1.40
N LYS A 345 11.17 21.14 -2.01
CA LYS A 345 12.62 21.35 -2.21
C LYS A 345 12.99 21.75 -3.63
N SER A 346 12.00 21.95 -4.51
CA SER A 346 12.22 22.24 -5.95
C SER A 346 13.18 21.25 -6.61
N ALA A 347 13.08 19.97 -6.23
CA ALA A 347 13.94 18.90 -6.76
C ALA A 347 13.65 18.68 -8.25
N THR A 348 14.68 18.25 -8.98
CA THR A 348 14.62 17.96 -10.42
C THR A 348 15.19 16.57 -10.70
N PRO A 349 14.76 15.86 -11.76
CA PRO A 349 15.18 14.48 -12.02
C PRO A 349 16.63 14.33 -12.50
N ASP A 350 17.33 15.41 -12.81
CA ASP A 350 18.76 15.43 -13.14
C ASP A 350 19.67 15.50 -11.90
N MET A 351 19.12 15.70 -10.72
CA MET A 351 19.84 15.56 -9.47
C MET A 351 20.28 14.11 -9.26
N SER A 352 21.40 13.92 -8.56
CA SER A 352 21.81 12.58 -8.17
C SER A 352 20.79 11.93 -7.21
N THR A 353 20.71 10.60 -7.20
CA THR A 353 19.86 9.85 -6.24
C THR A 353 20.14 10.28 -4.79
N SER A 354 21.42 10.49 -4.45
CA SER A 354 21.83 10.97 -3.15
C SER A 354 21.33 12.37 -2.83
N ASP A 355 21.40 13.31 -3.79
CA ASP A 355 20.91 14.68 -3.58
C ASP A 355 19.38 14.71 -3.46
N ILE A 356 18.68 13.88 -4.22
CA ILE A 356 17.22 13.69 -4.08
C ILE A 356 16.89 13.13 -2.70
N CYS A 357 17.65 12.13 -2.22
CA CYS A 357 17.47 11.56 -0.89
C CYS A 357 17.60 12.62 0.20
N GLU A 358 18.67 13.41 0.18
CA GLU A 358 18.88 14.46 1.18
C GLU A 358 17.79 15.55 1.11
N ALA A 359 17.34 15.91 -0.09
CA ALA A 359 16.26 16.88 -0.26
C ALA A 359 14.93 16.34 0.31
N VAL A 360 14.58 15.10 -0.01
CA VAL A 360 13.33 14.48 0.46
C VAL A 360 13.37 14.25 1.97
N LYS A 361 14.46 13.74 2.54
CA LYS A 361 14.65 13.61 4.00
C LYS A 361 14.41 14.93 4.74
N ALA A 362 15.02 16.01 4.24
CA ALA A 362 14.83 17.33 4.85
C ALA A 362 13.39 17.82 4.72
N ALA A 363 12.70 17.49 3.62
CA ALA A 363 11.29 17.85 3.44
C ALA A 363 10.38 17.10 4.40
N MET A 364 10.61 15.80 4.62
CA MET A 364 9.73 14.93 5.41
C MET A 364 9.47 15.47 6.84
N THR A 365 10.45 16.08 7.47
CA THR A 365 10.30 16.68 8.82
C THR A 365 9.71 18.09 8.82
N GLU A 366 9.47 18.67 7.63
CA GLU A 366 8.95 20.04 7.48
C GLU A 366 7.53 20.09 6.92
N ILE A 367 7.14 19.06 6.12
CA ILE A 367 5.82 19.01 5.49
C ILE A 367 4.75 18.50 6.45
N GLU A 368 3.52 18.93 6.17
CA GLU A 368 2.30 18.35 6.69
C GLU A 368 1.51 17.82 5.49
N ALA A 369 1.28 16.52 5.43
CA ALA A 369 0.53 15.89 4.36
C ALA A 369 -0.90 15.56 4.80
N SER A 370 -1.83 15.60 3.85
CA SER A 370 -3.20 15.14 4.00
C SER A 370 -3.46 14.10 2.92
N GLY A 371 -4.02 12.97 3.30
CA GLY A 371 -4.27 11.85 2.39
C GLY A 371 -5.49 11.02 2.79
N LEU A 372 -5.59 9.86 2.18
CA LEU A 372 -6.67 8.88 2.40
C LEU A 372 -6.67 8.31 3.82
N THR A 373 -5.48 8.11 4.37
CA THR A 373 -5.26 7.37 5.62
C THR A 373 -5.11 8.28 6.84
N SER A 374 -4.91 9.57 6.62
CA SER A 374 -4.92 10.60 7.68
C SER A 374 -5.16 11.98 7.07
N ALA A 375 -5.98 12.78 7.74
CA ALA A 375 -6.19 14.18 7.37
C ALA A 375 -4.96 15.06 7.65
N LYS A 376 -4.04 14.60 8.51
CA LYS A 376 -2.86 15.34 8.90
C LYS A 376 -1.74 14.36 9.29
N MET A 377 -0.75 14.21 8.43
CA MET A 377 0.45 13.41 8.68
C MET A 377 1.67 14.31 8.76
N THR A 378 2.46 14.11 9.81
CA THR A 378 3.78 14.71 10.01
C THR A 378 4.74 13.62 10.46
N TRP A 379 6.02 13.81 10.20
CA TRP A 379 7.05 12.86 10.58
C TRP A 379 8.08 13.52 11.48
N ASP A 380 8.61 12.76 12.40
CA ASP A 380 9.82 13.14 13.12
C ASP A 380 11.09 12.62 12.42
N ALA A 381 12.25 12.92 12.97
CA ALA A 381 13.54 12.53 12.38
C ALA A 381 13.81 11.01 12.47
N SER A 382 13.00 10.24 13.20
CA SER A 382 13.08 8.77 13.23
C SER A 382 12.36 8.11 12.08
N GLY A 383 11.66 8.88 11.23
CA GLY A 383 10.89 8.35 10.11
C GLY A 383 9.47 7.88 10.49
N GLU A 384 9.06 8.10 11.75
CA GLU A 384 7.73 7.73 12.25
C GLU A 384 6.69 8.80 11.94
N PRO A 385 5.50 8.43 11.42
CA PRO A 385 4.36 9.33 11.29
C PRO A 385 3.59 9.45 12.61
N ASN A 386 2.91 10.59 12.79
CA ASN A 386 1.93 10.79 13.86
C ASN A 386 0.58 10.12 13.53
N LYS A 387 0.59 8.84 13.22
CA LYS A 387 -0.57 8.09 12.75
C LYS A 387 -1.05 7.09 13.81
N GLU A 388 -2.35 7.09 14.05
CA GLU A 388 -2.97 6.17 15.01
C GLU A 388 -3.89 5.18 14.28
N PRO A 389 -3.91 3.90 14.72
CA PRO A 389 -4.83 2.91 14.18
C PRO A 389 -6.27 3.20 14.65
N LYS A 390 -7.25 2.81 13.82
CA LYS A 390 -8.68 2.84 14.13
C LYS A 390 -9.22 1.41 14.09
N ALA A 391 -10.24 1.14 14.90
CA ALA A 391 -10.89 -0.16 14.87
C ALA A 391 -11.99 -0.20 13.81
N VAL A 392 -12.03 -1.29 13.07
CA VAL A 392 -13.14 -1.67 12.19
C VAL A 392 -13.64 -3.05 12.53
N VAL A 393 -14.87 -3.34 12.15
CA VAL A 393 -15.49 -4.67 12.29
C VAL A 393 -16.02 -5.12 10.93
N ILE A 394 -15.88 -6.40 10.63
CA ILE A 394 -16.45 -6.98 9.41
C ILE A 394 -17.94 -7.24 9.66
N LYS A 395 -18.81 -6.61 8.86
CA LYS A 395 -20.26 -6.80 8.86
C LYS A 395 -20.77 -6.92 7.44
N GLU A 396 -21.58 -7.95 7.19
CA GLU A 396 -22.19 -8.21 5.87
C GLU A 396 -21.16 -8.25 4.73
N GLY A 397 -19.95 -8.75 5.03
CA GLY A 397 -18.85 -8.85 4.06
C GLY A 397 -18.14 -7.54 3.72
N ALA A 398 -18.26 -6.51 4.55
CA ALA A 398 -17.56 -5.24 4.41
C ALA A 398 -16.89 -4.80 5.72
N TYR A 399 -15.82 -4.03 5.61
CA TYR A 399 -15.22 -3.35 6.76
C TYR A 399 -16.04 -2.10 7.08
N VAL A 400 -16.51 -1.98 8.30
CA VAL A 400 -17.25 -0.81 8.80
C VAL A 400 -16.61 -0.29 10.08
N SER A 401 -16.67 1.02 10.32
CA SER A 401 -16.17 1.60 11.56
C SER A 401 -16.78 0.88 12.77
N ALA A 402 -15.95 0.55 13.75
CA ALA A 402 -16.38 -0.06 15.01
C ALA A 402 -16.80 1.00 16.06
N GLU A 403 -16.66 2.30 15.74
CA GLU A 403 -17.03 3.46 16.57
C GLU A 403 -18.44 3.97 16.28
#